data_1be266d916af259cebcfef577c8d067d
#
_entry.id   1be266d916af259cebcfef577c8d067d
#
_cell.length_a   1.000
_cell.length_b   1.000
_cell.length_c   1.000
_cell.angle_alpha   90.00
_cell.angle_beta   90.00
_cell.angle_gamma   90.00
#
_symmetry.space_group_name_H-M   'P 1'
#
loop_
_entity.id
_entity.type
_entity.pdbx_description
1 polymer ?
#
loop_
_entity_poly.entity_id
_entity_poly.type
_entity_poly.pdbx_seq_one_letter_code
_entity_poly.pdbx_strand_id
1 'polypeptide(L)'
;MNFRTEHDTMGEVQVPADKYWGAQTERSRNNFKIGPEASMPKEIIHAFGYLKKAAALANTELGVLTAEKADLIAKACDEVIAGALDEQFPLVIWQTGSGTQSNMNANEVIAYRAHVLNGGDLADEKKVLHPNDDVNKSQSSNDTYPTAMHIAAYKQAVEITIPGLEKLRNTLEKKVTEFSTIVKTGRTHFMDATPLTLGQEFSGYVQQIDNSIRAIKNALVMISELALGGTAVGTGLNTPKGYDVLVAQKIAELTGLPFITAPNKFEALAAHDAMVELSAAYKRTAVSLMKVANDVRMLSSGPRCGIGEIIIPDNEPGSSIMPGKVNPTQPEALTMVCAQVMGNDVTVGIGGSNGHFELNVFKPVIAANVLQSGRLIGDACVSFNDKCAEGILPNLPEIKKHLENSLMLVTALNPHVGYENAAKIAKKAHKENKTLRAAAVELGLLTGEQFDEWVRPEDMVGSLK
;
A
#
# COMPACT_ATOMS: atom_id res chain seq x y z
N MET A 1 30.34 25.92 9.36
CA MET A 1 30.40 24.78 8.39
C MET A 1 31.50 25.09 7.41
N ASN A 2 32.33 24.12 7.10
CA ASN A 2 33.35 24.27 6.03
C ASN A 2 32.67 23.92 4.71
N PHE A 3 33.07 24.61 3.63
CA PHE A 3 32.56 24.37 2.28
C PHE A 3 33.72 24.00 1.37
N ARG A 4 33.44 23.26 0.31
CA ARG A 4 34.31 23.03 -0.83
C ARG A 4 33.65 23.60 -2.09
N THR A 5 34.47 24.01 -3.06
CA THR A 5 33.97 24.49 -4.36
C THR A 5 33.81 23.30 -5.30
N GLU A 6 32.63 23.15 -5.86
CA GLU A 6 32.30 22.20 -6.92
C GLU A 6 31.90 22.96 -8.19
N HIS A 7 31.95 22.28 -9.34
CA HIS A 7 31.68 22.89 -10.63
C HIS A 7 30.66 22.07 -11.43
N ASP A 8 29.81 22.77 -12.15
CA ASP A 8 28.99 22.21 -13.22
C ASP A 8 28.98 23.13 -14.44
N THR A 9 28.17 22.84 -15.44
CA THR A 9 28.08 23.64 -16.68
C THR A 9 27.59 25.08 -16.46
N MET A 10 27.07 25.42 -15.27
CA MET A 10 26.61 26.74 -14.88
C MET A 10 27.65 27.52 -14.05
N GLY A 11 28.79 26.90 -13.71
CA GLY A 11 29.89 27.51 -12.96
C GLY A 11 30.03 26.93 -11.54
N GLU A 12 30.68 27.70 -10.68
CA GLU A 12 31.02 27.30 -9.30
C GLU A 12 29.81 27.29 -8.37
N VAL A 13 29.85 26.35 -7.40
CA VAL A 13 28.90 26.29 -6.31
C VAL A 13 29.61 25.82 -5.03
N GLN A 14 29.21 26.39 -3.88
CA GLN A 14 29.71 26.00 -2.57
C GLN A 14 28.89 24.85 -1.99
N VAL A 15 29.55 23.71 -1.77
CA VAL A 15 28.93 22.49 -1.20
C VAL A 15 29.50 22.23 0.19
N PRO A 16 28.73 21.79 1.20
CA PRO A 16 29.28 21.43 2.50
C PRO A 16 30.42 20.41 2.36
N ALA A 17 31.53 20.63 3.01
CA ALA A 17 32.76 19.89 2.77
C ALA A 17 32.69 18.41 3.14
N ASP A 18 31.81 18.06 4.06
CA ASP A 18 31.58 16.69 4.58
C ASP A 18 30.56 15.87 3.77
N LYS A 19 29.90 16.46 2.77
CA LYS A 19 28.85 15.81 2.01
C LYS A 19 29.35 15.19 0.70
N TYR A 20 28.77 14.01 0.35
CA TYR A 20 29.12 13.32 -0.90
C TYR A 20 28.40 13.86 -2.14
N TRP A 21 27.36 14.71 -1.99
CA TRP A 21 26.76 15.32 -3.17
C TRP A 21 27.61 16.45 -3.76
N GLY A 22 27.35 16.76 -5.01
CA GLY A 22 28.10 17.78 -5.77
C GLY A 22 27.26 19.00 -6.14
N ALA A 23 27.70 19.67 -7.22
CA ALA A 23 27.16 20.94 -7.66
C ALA A 23 25.68 20.88 -8.04
N GLN A 24 25.25 19.87 -8.79
CA GLN A 24 23.87 19.81 -9.28
C GLN A 24 22.87 19.56 -8.14
N THR A 25 23.22 18.71 -7.19
CA THR A 25 22.39 18.51 -5.98
C THR A 25 22.30 19.78 -5.15
N GLU A 26 23.40 20.48 -4.91
CA GLU A 26 23.37 21.71 -4.12
C GLU A 26 22.55 22.82 -4.80
N ARG A 27 22.62 22.94 -6.14
CA ARG A 27 21.74 23.86 -6.87
C ARG A 27 20.26 23.50 -6.70
N SER A 28 19.91 22.23 -6.82
CA SER A 28 18.54 21.76 -6.62
C SER A 28 18.03 22.05 -5.21
N ARG A 29 18.87 21.77 -4.19
CA ARG A 29 18.57 22.06 -2.79
C ARG A 29 18.29 23.55 -2.55
N ASN A 30 19.02 24.43 -3.25
CA ASN A 30 18.83 25.87 -3.15
C ASN A 30 17.62 26.37 -3.96
N ASN A 31 17.30 25.73 -5.09
CA ASN A 31 16.25 26.14 -6.00
C ASN A 31 14.83 25.72 -5.52
N PHE A 32 14.70 24.54 -4.90
CA PHE A 32 13.41 23.98 -4.52
C PHE A 32 13.24 23.92 -2.99
N LYS A 33 12.82 25.03 -2.39
CA LYS A 33 12.53 25.11 -0.94
C LYS A 33 11.03 24.95 -0.69
N ILE A 34 10.48 23.76 -1.03
CA ILE A 34 9.07 23.45 -0.99
C ILE A 34 8.85 22.20 -0.10
N GLY A 35 8.13 22.38 1.00
CA GLY A 35 7.88 21.31 1.95
C GLY A 35 9.11 20.93 2.78
N PRO A 36 9.07 19.77 3.46
CA PRO A 36 10.18 19.30 4.28
C PRO A 36 11.41 18.93 3.43
N GLU A 37 12.61 19.29 3.90
CA GLU A 37 13.88 18.80 3.33
C GLU A 37 13.94 17.26 3.38
N ALA A 38 14.70 16.65 2.48
CA ALA A 38 14.88 15.20 2.37
C ALA A 38 13.55 14.41 2.29
N SER A 39 12.55 15.00 1.63
CA SER A 39 11.24 14.36 1.48
C SER A 39 11.15 13.36 0.32
N MET A 40 12.20 13.19 -0.49
CA MET A 40 12.26 12.10 -1.48
C MET A 40 12.21 10.75 -0.76
N PRO A 41 11.28 9.82 -1.14
CA PRO A 41 11.18 8.53 -0.48
C PRO A 41 12.50 7.76 -0.51
N LYS A 42 12.89 7.18 0.62
CA LYS A 42 14.12 6.38 0.73
C LYS A 42 14.10 5.16 -0.19
N GLU A 43 12.95 4.62 -0.43
CA GLU A 43 12.73 3.51 -1.36
C GLU A 43 13.22 3.85 -2.78
N ILE A 44 13.02 5.11 -3.22
CA ILE A 44 13.56 5.60 -4.51
C ILE A 44 15.09 5.69 -4.47
N ILE A 45 15.65 6.18 -3.35
CA ILE A 45 17.10 6.28 -3.16
C ILE A 45 17.74 4.90 -3.22
N HIS A 46 17.22 3.93 -2.47
CA HIS A 46 17.73 2.57 -2.47
C HIS A 46 17.56 1.90 -3.84
N ALA A 47 16.44 2.19 -4.54
CA ALA A 47 16.23 1.71 -5.91
C ALA A 47 17.27 2.23 -6.90
N PHE A 48 17.72 3.49 -6.75
CA PHE A 48 18.86 4.00 -7.52
C PHE A 48 20.15 3.20 -7.24
N GLY A 49 20.37 2.76 -6.02
CA GLY A 49 21.50 1.87 -5.69
C GLY A 49 21.50 0.60 -6.54
N TYR A 50 20.37 -0.12 -6.59
CA TYR A 50 20.21 -1.30 -7.44
C TYR A 50 20.41 -0.98 -8.93
N LEU A 51 19.76 0.08 -9.41
CA LEU A 51 19.83 0.50 -10.81
C LEU A 51 21.25 0.85 -11.23
N LYS A 52 21.95 1.69 -10.46
CA LYS A 52 23.32 2.15 -10.80
C LYS A 52 24.33 1.00 -10.74
N LYS A 53 24.18 0.09 -9.78
CA LYS A 53 25.00 -1.14 -9.71
C LYS A 53 24.76 -2.01 -10.94
N ALA A 54 23.50 -2.27 -11.30
CA ALA A 54 23.15 -3.04 -12.48
C ALA A 54 23.67 -2.42 -13.77
N ALA A 55 23.54 -1.09 -13.91
CA ALA A 55 24.04 -0.35 -15.06
C ALA A 55 25.56 -0.44 -15.20
N ALA A 56 26.32 -0.33 -14.10
CA ALA A 56 27.76 -0.50 -14.10
C ALA A 56 28.18 -1.90 -14.55
N LEU A 57 27.53 -2.93 -14.02
CA LEU A 57 27.78 -4.33 -14.41
C LEU A 57 27.46 -4.59 -15.89
N ALA A 58 26.31 -4.11 -16.38
CA ALA A 58 25.91 -4.26 -17.78
C ALA A 58 26.87 -3.52 -18.72
N ASN A 59 27.26 -2.29 -18.40
CA ASN A 59 28.22 -1.52 -19.18
C ASN A 59 29.61 -2.16 -19.22
N THR A 60 30.02 -2.85 -18.16
CA THR A 60 31.28 -3.59 -18.14
C THR A 60 31.19 -4.83 -19.03
N GLU A 61 30.14 -5.60 -18.95
CA GLU A 61 29.92 -6.79 -19.80
C GLU A 61 29.85 -6.42 -21.29
N LEU A 62 29.29 -5.24 -21.60
CA LEU A 62 29.22 -4.71 -22.95
C LEU A 62 30.51 -3.93 -23.40
N GLY A 63 31.53 -3.90 -22.55
CA GLY A 63 32.85 -3.33 -22.88
C GLY A 63 32.94 -1.82 -22.94
N VAL A 64 31.95 -1.08 -22.35
CA VAL A 64 31.94 0.40 -22.38
C VAL A 64 32.31 1.05 -21.03
N LEU A 65 32.51 0.25 -20.00
CA LEU A 65 33.01 0.65 -18.68
C LEU A 65 34.07 -0.35 -18.22
N THR A 66 35.16 0.13 -17.58
CA THR A 66 36.19 -0.79 -17.08
C THR A 66 35.75 -1.50 -15.81
N ALA A 67 36.30 -2.69 -15.56
CA ALA A 67 35.95 -3.50 -14.37
C ALA A 67 36.31 -2.77 -13.07
N GLU A 68 37.40 -2.02 -13.02
CA GLU A 68 37.86 -1.27 -11.86
C GLU A 68 36.85 -0.16 -11.50
N LYS A 69 36.35 0.59 -12.49
CA LYS A 69 35.34 1.62 -12.28
C LYS A 69 34.01 1.00 -11.84
N ALA A 70 33.61 -0.11 -12.44
CA ALA A 70 32.37 -0.82 -12.07
C ALA A 70 32.43 -1.36 -10.63
N ASP A 71 33.57 -1.89 -10.18
CA ASP A 71 33.76 -2.35 -8.81
C ASP A 71 33.61 -1.21 -7.79
N LEU A 72 34.19 -0.04 -8.08
CA LEU A 72 34.05 1.14 -7.23
C LEU A 72 32.61 1.66 -7.18
N ILE A 73 31.91 1.69 -8.33
CA ILE A 73 30.48 2.04 -8.38
C ILE A 73 29.66 1.05 -7.56
N ALA A 74 29.90 -0.25 -7.74
CA ALA A 74 29.17 -1.30 -7.06
C ALA A 74 29.30 -1.21 -5.53
N LYS A 75 30.52 -0.96 -5.02
CA LYS A 75 30.76 -0.79 -3.57
C LYS A 75 30.00 0.40 -3.00
N ALA A 76 30.02 1.56 -3.66
CA ALA A 76 29.26 2.71 -3.22
C ALA A 76 27.74 2.47 -3.31
N CYS A 77 27.27 1.77 -4.34
CA CYS A 77 25.87 1.39 -4.48
C CYS A 77 25.41 0.45 -3.35
N ASP A 78 26.24 -0.46 -2.89
CA ASP A 78 25.90 -1.36 -1.77
C ASP A 78 25.63 -0.56 -0.48
N GLU A 79 26.37 0.52 -0.23
CA GLU A 79 26.11 1.40 0.90
C GLU A 79 24.78 2.20 0.71
N VAL A 80 24.46 2.61 -0.52
CA VAL A 80 23.17 3.26 -0.83
C VAL A 80 22.02 2.28 -0.60
N ILE A 81 22.13 1.06 -1.11
CA ILE A 81 21.11 -0.01 -0.93
C ILE A 81 20.88 -0.32 0.56
N ALA A 82 21.93 -0.35 1.34
CA ALA A 82 21.88 -0.61 2.78
C ALA A 82 21.36 0.58 3.61
N GLY A 83 21.11 1.75 3.00
CA GLY A 83 20.69 2.96 3.67
C GLY A 83 21.78 3.69 4.46
N ALA A 84 23.04 3.26 4.35
CA ALA A 84 24.17 3.87 5.07
C ALA A 84 24.46 5.31 4.62
N LEU A 85 23.98 5.69 3.44
CA LEU A 85 24.17 7.01 2.85
C LEU A 85 22.87 7.84 2.75
N ASP A 86 21.80 7.47 3.45
CA ASP A 86 20.50 8.15 3.37
C ASP A 86 20.58 9.67 3.61
N GLU A 87 21.45 10.10 4.52
CA GLU A 87 21.67 11.52 4.83
C GLU A 87 22.38 12.30 3.72
N GLN A 88 22.82 11.63 2.67
CA GLN A 88 23.43 12.23 1.48
C GLN A 88 22.41 12.61 0.41
N PHE A 89 21.10 12.40 0.68
CA PHE A 89 20.00 12.64 -0.25
C PHE A 89 19.03 13.70 0.29
N PRO A 90 19.42 15.00 0.24
CA PRO A 90 18.66 16.08 0.89
C PRO A 90 17.49 16.60 0.07
N LEU A 91 17.22 16.04 -1.13
CA LEU A 91 16.29 16.62 -2.08
C LEU A 91 14.83 16.38 -1.70
N VAL A 92 13.98 17.25 -2.21
CA VAL A 92 12.54 17.22 -1.97
C VAL A 92 11.79 16.56 -3.14
N ILE A 93 10.55 16.13 -2.89
CA ILE A 93 9.64 15.62 -3.94
C ILE A 93 9.37 16.72 -4.97
N TRP A 94 9.22 17.95 -4.53
CA TRP A 94 8.86 19.13 -5.33
C TRP A 94 10.08 19.68 -6.08
N GLN A 95 10.58 18.90 -7.03
CA GLN A 95 11.72 19.19 -7.91
C GLN A 95 11.29 19.12 -9.37
N THR A 96 12.24 19.09 -10.32
CA THR A 96 11.90 18.85 -11.73
C THR A 96 11.12 17.55 -11.89
N GLY A 97 10.04 17.59 -12.64
CA GLY A 97 9.12 16.46 -12.78
C GLY A 97 9.68 15.23 -13.50
N SER A 98 10.84 15.36 -14.16
CA SER A 98 11.59 14.23 -14.73
C SER A 98 12.34 13.41 -13.70
N GLY A 99 12.61 13.98 -12.50
CA GLY A 99 13.45 13.37 -11.48
C GLY A 99 14.95 13.53 -11.72
N THR A 100 15.36 14.43 -12.62
CA THR A 100 16.77 14.63 -12.98
C THR A 100 17.64 14.93 -11.77
N GLN A 101 17.20 15.77 -10.85
CA GLN A 101 18.00 16.12 -9.67
C GLN A 101 18.23 14.91 -8.76
N SER A 102 17.26 14.03 -8.58
CA SER A 102 17.44 12.79 -7.81
C SER A 102 18.41 11.83 -8.50
N ASN A 103 18.31 11.69 -9.83
CA ASN A 103 19.30 10.92 -10.60
C ASN A 103 20.71 11.48 -10.45
N MET A 104 20.87 12.81 -10.53
CA MET A 104 22.17 13.45 -10.37
C MET A 104 22.66 13.36 -8.93
N ASN A 105 21.79 13.48 -7.93
CA ASN A 105 22.17 13.26 -6.54
C ASN A 105 22.75 11.84 -6.34
N ALA A 106 22.10 10.81 -6.89
CA ALA A 106 22.63 9.44 -6.85
C ALA A 106 23.99 9.35 -7.57
N ASN A 107 24.11 9.92 -8.76
CA ASN A 107 25.36 9.91 -9.52
C ASN A 107 26.52 10.60 -8.77
N GLU A 108 26.27 11.77 -8.20
CA GLU A 108 27.26 12.53 -7.44
C GLU A 108 27.68 11.81 -6.16
N VAL A 109 26.72 11.32 -5.36
CA VAL A 109 27.00 10.58 -4.12
C VAL A 109 27.78 9.31 -4.39
N ILE A 110 27.41 8.53 -5.40
CA ILE A 110 28.10 7.30 -5.78
C ILE A 110 29.52 7.60 -6.26
N ALA A 111 29.70 8.59 -7.14
CA ALA A 111 31.01 8.94 -7.67
C ALA A 111 31.98 9.43 -6.57
N TYR A 112 31.51 10.27 -5.68
CA TYR A 112 32.34 10.87 -4.64
C TYR A 112 32.59 9.89 -3.48
N ARG A 113 31.60 9.08 -3.13
CA ARG A 113 31.81 7.98 -2.16
C ARG A 113 32.85 6.98 -2.69
N ALA A 114 32.71 6.58 -3.95
CA ALA A 114 33.68 5.70 -4.62
C ALA A 114 35.09 6.26 -4.60
N HIS A 115 35.23 7.57 -4.80
CA HIS A 115 36.55 8.25 -4.71
C HIS A 115 37.17 8.11 -3.31
N VAL A 116 36.38 8.33 -2.26
CA VAL A 116 36.83 8.17 -0.88
C VAL A 116 37.14 6.70 -0.55
N LEU A 117 36.33 5.76 -1.02
CA LEU A 117 36.60 4.31 -0.88
C LEU A 117 37.92 3.89 -1.58
N ASN A 118 38.31 4.62 -2.62
CA ASN A 118 39.57 4.41 -3.31
C ASN A 118 40.76 5.16 -2.68
N GLY A 119 40.57 5.77 -1.49
CA GLY A 119 41.60 6.47 -0.74
C GLY A 119 41.81 7.95 -1.12
N GLY A 120 40.91 8.54 -1.93
CA GLY A 120 40.91 9.95 -2.27
C GLY A 120 40.22 10.83 -1.21
N ASP A 121 40.42 12.16 -1.34
CA ASP A 121 39.78 13.18 -0.51
C ASP A 121 38.66 13.91 -1.28
N LEU A 122 37.58 14.31 -0.59
CA LEU A 122 36.49 15.09 -1.20
C LEU A 122 36.98 16.46 -1.72
N ALA A 123 38.06 16.99 -1.18
CA ALA A 123 38.70 18.22 -1.65
C ALA A 123 39.50 18.05 -2.94
N ASP A 124 39.81 16.82 -3.37
CA ASP A 124 40.56 16.59 -4.60
C ASP A 124 39.79 17.18 -5.79
N GLU A 125 40.50 17.94 -6.65
CA GLU A 125 39.91 18.53 -7.85
C GLU A 125 39.44 17.47 -8.83
N LYS A 126 40.18 16.38 -8.98
CA LYS A 126 39.88 15.29 -9.89
C LYS A 126 39.47 14.04 -9.13
N LYS A 127 38.23 13.64 -9.28
CA LYS A 127 37.70 12.38 -8.71
C LYS A 127 38.02 11.17 -9.61
N VAL A 128 38.09 9.97 -9.03
CA VAL A 128 38.33 8.71 -9.77
C VAL A 128 37.19 8.36 -10.74
N LEU A 129 35.98 8.77 -10.42
CA LEU A 129 34.78 8.60 -11.25
C LEU A 129 34.15 9.96 -11.55
N HIS A 130 33.61 10.08 -12.76
CA HIS A 130 32.80 11.24 -13.14
C HIS A 130 31.29 10.89 -13.03
N PRO A 131 30.46 11.71 -12.36
CA PRO A 131 29.05 11.41 -12.18
C PRO A 131 28.30 11.13 -13.48
N ASN A 132 28.51 11.93 -14.54
CA ASN A 132 27.83 11.77 -15.82
C ASN A 132 28.47 10.71 -16.71
N ASP A 133 29.81 10.70 -16.84
CA ASP A 133 30.51 9.90 -17.85
C ASP A 133 30.67 8.43 -17.41
N ASP A 134 30.79 8.18 -16.11
CA ASP A 134 30.99 6.84 -15.54
C ASP A 134 29.72 6.30 -14.89
N VAL A 135 29.17 6.99 -13.87
CA VAL A 135 28.01 6.49 -13.09
C VAL A 135 26.72 6.52 -13.90
N ASN A 136 26.53 7.57 -14.73
CA ASN A 136 25.35 7.71 -15.60
C ASN A 136 25.54 7.14 -17.01
N LYS A 137 26.59 6.35 -17.25
CA LYS A 137 26.90 5.81 -18.57
C LYS A 137 25.75 5.00 -19.14
N SER A 138 25.43 5.23 -20.43
CA SER A 138 24.31 4.60 -21.15
C SER A 138 22.91 4.90 -20.57
N GLN A 139 22.75 6.01 -19.85
CA GLN A 139 21.52 6.36 -19.15
C GLN A 139 21.10 7.81 -19.39
N SER A 140 19.83 8.10 -19.15
CA SER A 140 19.27 9.43 -18.98
C SER A 140 18.48 9.47 -17.67
N SER A 141 18.26 10.65 -17.09
CA SER A 141 17.30 10.81 -15.98
C SER A 141 15.89 10.35 -16.39
N ASN A 142 15.59 10.46 -17.68
CA ASN A 142 14.25 10.16 -18.21
C ASN A 142 13.91 8.68 -18.17
N ASP A 143 14.87 7.78 -18.27
CA ASP A 143 14.69 6.33 -18.15
C ASP A 143 15.12 5.78 -16.78
N THR A 144 16.05 6.44 -16.06
CA THR A 144 16.49 5.97 -14.74
C THR A 144 15.44 6.20 -13.65
N TYR A 145 14.85 7.40 -13.59
CA TYR A 145 13.89 7.69 -12.53
C TYR A 145 12.64 6.82 -12.58
N PRO A 146 11.97 6.59 -13.74
CA PRO A 146 10.86 5.66 -13.81
C PRO A 146 11.27 4.22 -13.49
N THR A 147 12.48 3.79 -13.84
CA THR A 147 13.00 2.49 -13.44
C THR A 147 13.14 2.40 -11.92
N ALA A 148 13.68 3.43 -11.26
CA ALA A 148 13.74 3.49 -9.79
C ALA A 148 12.35 3.48 -9.15
N MET A 149 11.35 4.15 -9.75
CA MET A 149 9.95 4.10 -9.32
C MET A 149 9.42 2.66 -9.32
N HIS A 150 9.64 1.93 -10.40
CA HIS A 150 9.19 0.55 -10.56
C HIS A 150 9.89 -0.40 -9.58
N ILE A 151 11.21 -0.31 -9.42
CA ILE A 151 11.96 -1.12 -8.44
C ILE A 151 11.44 -0.87 -7.03
N ALA A 152 11.30 0.40 -6.63
CA ALA A 152 10.82 0.78 -5.30
C ALA A 152 9.39 0.29 -5.05
N ALA A 153 8.48 0.50 -6.00
CA ALA A 153 7.08 0.11 -5.88
C ALA A 153 6.91 -1.41 -5.81
N TYR A 154 7.62 -2.17 -6.65
CA TYR A 154 7.58 -3.64 -6.64
C TYR A 154 8.08 -4.20 -5.32
N LYS A 155 9.28 -3.77 -4.89
CA LYS A 155 9.86 -4.22 -3.61
C LYS A 155 8.93 -3.93 -2.45
N GLN A 156 8.44 -2.70 -2.33
CA GLN A 156 7.55 -2.33 -1.24
C GLN A 156 6.26 -3.16 -1.24
N ALA A 157 5.67 -3.42 -2.42
CA ALA A 157 4.46 -4.22 -2.53
C ALA A 157 4.67 -5.65 -2.01
N VAL A 158 5.79 -6.31 -2.38
CA VAL A 158 6.04 -7.71 -1.99
C VAL A 158 6.66 -7.87 -0.61
N GLU A 159 7.37 -6.86 -0.10
CA GLU A 159 8.05 -6.93 1.19
C GLU A 159 7.21 -6.36 2.35
N ILE A 160 6.25 -5.48 2.06
CA ILE A 160 5.50 -4.74 3.10
C ILE A 160 4.00 -4.85 2.90
N THR A 161 3.49 -4.43 1.73
CA THR A 161 2.04 -4.28 1.52
C THR A 161 1.33 -5.63 1.52
N ILE A 162 1.77 -6.56 0.68
CA ILE A 162 1.17 -7.89 0.58
C ILE A 162 1.33 -8.68 1.88
N PRO A 163 2.51 -8.75 2.51
CA PRO A 163 2.67 -9.44 3.79
C PRO A 163 1.78 -8.89 4.91
N GLY A 164 1.59 -7.56 4.98
CA GLY A 164 0.67 -6.95 5.94
C GLY A 164 -0.78 -7.38 5.71
N LEU A 165 -1.23 -7.39 4.45
CA LEU A 165 -2.56 -7.87 4.07
C LEU A 165 -2.73 -9.37 4.35
N GLU A 166 -1.74 -10.20 4.01
CA GLU A 166 -1.78 -11.64 4.23
C GLU A 166 -1.83 -11.98 5.74
N LYS A 167 -1.11 -11.22 6.57
CA LYS A 167 -1.17 -11.37 8.03
C LYS A 167 -2.59 -11.14 8.56
N LEU A 168 -3.21 -10.02 8.21
CA LEU A 168 -4.58 -9.69 8.61
C LEU A 168 -5.58 -10.70 8.06
N ARG A 169 -5.47 -11.05 6.79
CA ARG A 169 -6.30 -12.06 6.12
C ARG A 169 -6.30 -13.39 6.87
N ASN A 170 -5.11 -13.86 7.25
CA ASN A 170 -4.95 -15.15 7.93
C ASN A 170 -5.56 -15.14 9.34
N THR A 171 -5.47 -14.04 10.06
CA THR A 171 -6.15 -13.88 11.37
C THR A 171 -7.67 -13.90 11.20
N LEU A 172 -8.20 -13.15 10.24
CA LEU A 172 -9.65 -13.15 9.98
C LEU A 172 -10.17 -14.53 9.55
N GLU A 173 -9.41 -15.30 8.77
CA GLU A 173 -9.76 -16.69 8.41
C GLU A 173 -9.85 -17.60 9.63
N LYS A 174 -8.96 -17.44 10.62
CA LYS A 174 -9.09 -18.16 11.89
C LYS A 174 -10.40 -17.77 12.60
N LYS A 175 -10.75 -16.47 12.60
CA LYS A 175 -12.02 -16.01 13.18
C LYS A 175 -13.25 -16.55 12.44
N VAL A 176 -13.19 -16.72 11.12
CA VAL A 176 -14.25 -17.41 10.35
C VAL A 176 -14.51 -18.79 10.93
N THR A 177 -13.47 -19.57 11.19
CA THR A 177 -13.56 -20.90 11.75
C THR A 177 -14.07 -20.87 13.21
N GLU A 178 -13.47 -20.03 14.04
CA GLU A 178 -13.85 -19.88 15.47
C GLU A 178 -15.31 -19.49 15.65
N PHE A 179 -15.85 -18.66 14.76
CA PHE A 179 -17.21 -18.10 14.86
C PHE A 179 -18.23 -18.79 13.95
N SER A 180 -17.88 -19.92 13.36
CA SER A 180 -18.69 -20.62 12.34
C SER A 180 -20.06 -21.07 12.83
N THR A 181 -20.20 -21.34 14.14
CA THR A 181 -21.46 -21.80 14.76
C THR A 181 -22.21 -20.72 15.52
N ILE A 182 -21.71 -19.49 15.55
CA ILE A 182 -22.31 -18.39 16.31
C ILE A 182 -23.35 -17.70 15.44
N VAL A 183 -24.61 -18.05 15.60
CA VAL A 183 -25.75 -17.46 14.88
C VAL A 183 -26.05 -16.07 15.45
N LYS A 184 -26.21 -15.08 14.60
CA LYS A 184 -26.50 -13.70 14.96
C LYS A 184 -27.55 -13.09 14.01
N THR A 185 -28.11 -11.95 14.42
CA THR A 185 -28.96 -11.13 13.54
C THR A 185 -28.13 -10.54 12.40
N GLY A 186 -28.55 -10.79 11.15
CA GLY A 186 -28.04 -10.06 10.01
C GLY A 186 -28.56 -8.62 9.97
N ARG A 187 -27.85 -7.72 9.29
CA ARG A 187 -28.29 -6.33 9.09
C ARG A 187 -28.07 -5.89 7.66
N THR A 188 -29.14 -5.34 7.07
CA THR A 188 -29.12 -4.64 5.78
C THR A 188 -29.76 -3.28 5.97
N HIS A 189 -29.21 -2.22 5.37
CA HIS A 189 -29.67 -0.83 5.56
C HIS A 189 -29.63 -0.37 7.05
N PHE A 190 -28.79 -0.97 7.89
CA PHE A 190 -28.80 -0.86 9.36
C PHE A 190 -30.09 -1.36 10.02
N MET A 191 -30.96 -2.05 9.29
CA MET A 191 -32.16 -2.68 9.80
C MET A 191 -31.93 -4.18 10.00
N ASP A 192 -32.67 -4.75 10.95
CA ASP A 192 -32.64 -6.19 11.22
C ASP A 192 -33.01 -7.00 9.98
N ALA A 193 -32.25 -8.05 9.72
CA ALA A 193 -32.44 -8.96 8.61
C ALA A 193 -32.42 -10.42 9.09
N THR A 194 -32.51 -11.37 8.16
CA THR A 194 -32.43 -12.80 8.48
C THR A 194 -31.08 -13.16 9.10
N PRO A 195 -31.03 -14.22 9.91
CA PRO A 195 -29.82 -14.68 10.58
C PRO A 195 -28.71 -15.08 9.60
N LEU A 196 -27.48 -14.93 10.08
CA LEU A 196 -26.25 -15.53 9.54
C LEU A 196 -25.36 -15.92 10.71
N THR A 197 -24.27 -16.65 10.45
CA THR A 197 -23.25 -16.82 11.49
C THR A 197 -22.26 -15.65 11.50
N LEU A 198 -21.66 -15.37 12.65
CA LEU A 198 -20.58 -14.39 12.76
C LEU A 198 -19.37 -14.81 11.89
N GLY A 199 -19.12 -16.11 11.75
CA GLY A 199 -18.12 -16.63 10.82
C GLY A 199 -18.43 -16.31 9.36
N GLN A 200 -19.71 -16.40 8.93
CA GLN A 200 -20.12 -16.01 7.58
C GLN A 200 -19.90 -14.51 7.33
N GLU A 201 -20.19 -13.65 8.30
CA GLU A 201 -19.91 -12.21 8.21
C GLU A 201 -18.41 -11.95 8.00
N PHE A 202 -17.55 -12.59 8.81
CA PHE A 202 -16.09 -12.45 8.69
C PHE A 202 -15.53 -13.04 7.38
N SER A 203 -16.14 -14.08 6.83
CA SER A 203 -15.72 -14.66 5.54
C SER A 203 -15.79 -13.65 4.38
N GLY A 204 -16.73 -12.72 4.44
CA GLY A 204 -16.83 -11.61 3.50
C GLY A 204 -15.60 -10.69 3.57
N TYR A 205 -15.07 -10.43 4.77
CA TYR A 205 -13.86 -9.62 4.96
C TYR A 205 -12.63 -10.33 4.41
N VAL A 206 -12.49 -11.63 4.66
CA VAL A 206 -11.41 -12.45 4.10
C VAL A 206 -11.42 -12.38 2.58
N GLN A 207 -12.58 -12.60 1.95
CA GLN A 207 -12.72 -12.56 0.50
C GLN A 207 -12.37 -11.19 -0.10
N GLN A 208 -12.70 -10.08 0.60
CA GLN A 208 -12.33 -8.74 0.16
C GLN A 208 -10.81 -8.54 0.15
N ILE A 209 -10.11 -9.07 1.16
CA ILE A 209 -8.64 -8.97 1.25
C ILE A 209 -7.98 -9.88 0.19
N ASP A 210 -8.46 -11.11 -0.01
CA ASP A 210 -7.98 -12.01 -1.06
C ASP A 210 -8.09 -11.36 -2.45
N ASN A 211 -9.23 -10.75 -2.73
CA ASN A 211 -9.43 -10.00 -3.97
C ASN A 211 -8.49 -8.79 -4.09
N SER A 212 -8.14 -8.15 -2.97
CA SER A 212 -7.23 -7.00 -2.96
C SER A 212 -5.78 -7.42 -3.22
N ILE A 213 -5.32 -8.50 -2.59
CA ILE A 213 -4.00 -9.08 -2.84
C ILE A 213 -3.87 -9.50 -4.32
N ARG A 214 -4.91 -10.12 -4.88
CA ARG A 214 -4.94 -10.50 -6.30
C ARG A 214 -4.84 -9.28 -7.23
N ALA A 215 -5.54 -8.19 -6.93
CA ALA A 215 -5.49 -6.98 -7.72
C ALA A 215 -4.09 -6.33 -7.69
N ILE A 216 -3.45 -6.29 -6.52
CA ILE A 216 -2.07 -5.80 -6.39
C ILE A 216 -1.11 -6.68 -7.19
N LYS A 217 -1.18 -8.01 -7.04
CA LYS A 217 -0.33 -8.95 -7.79
C LYS A 217 -0.49 -8.80 -9.31
N ASN A 218 -1.71 -8.55 -9.80
CA ASN A 218 -1.94 -8.30 -11.23
C ASN A 218 -1.29 -6.99 -11.69
N ALA A 219 -1.37 -5.92 -10.91
CA ALA A 219 -0.74 -4.64 -11.25
C ALA A 219 0.80 -4.74 -11.29
N LEU A 220 1.40 -5.61 -10.47
CA LEU A 220 2.85 -5.82 -10.44
C LEU A 220 3.41 -6.40 -11.76
N VAL A 221 2.58 -6.97 -12.61
CA VAL A 221 3.03 -7.46 -13.93
C VAL A 221 3.59 -6.30 -14.77
N MET A 222 2.85 -5.19 -14.88
CA MET A 222 3.33 -4.00 -15.60
C MET A 222 4.44 -3.26 -14.85
N ILE A 223 4.44 -3.26 -13.51
CA ILE A 223 5.52 -2.69 -12.71
C ILE A 223 6.86 -3.42 -12.93
N SER A 224 6.84 -4.71 -13.34
CA SER A 224 8.06 -5.44 -13.65
C SER A 224 8.77 -4.98 -14.93
N GLU A 225 8.12 -4.19 -15.77
CA GLU A 225 8.63 -3.70 -17.06
C GLU A 225 9.41 -2.38 -16.86
N LEU A 226 10.70 -2.39 -17.19
CA LEU A 226 11.61 -1.28 -16.89
C LEU A 226 11.89 -0.37 -18.08
N ALA A 227 11.84 0.94 -17.87
CA ALA A 227 12.12 1.96 -18.87
C ALA A 227 13.61 2.06 -19.25
N LEU A 228 14.52 1.58 -18.41
CA LEU A 228 15.97 1.72 -18.58
C LEU A 228 16.44 1.16 -19.93
N GLY A 229 17.29 1.94 -20.59
CA GLY A 229 17.73 1.69 -21.97
C GLY A 229 16.99 2.54 -23.01
N GLY A 230 15.89 3.23 -22.65
CA GLY A 230 15.22 4.19 -23.54
C GLY A 230 15.97 5.51 -23.70
N THR A 231 16.82 5.85 -22.74
CA THR A 231 17.57 7.11 -22.64
C THR A 231 16.67 8.34 -22.68
N ALA A 232 16.96 9.32 -23.56
CA ALA A 232 16.33 10.64 -23.52
C ALA A 232 14.83 10.64 -23.91
N VAL A 233 14.46 9.89 -24.95
CA VAL A 233 13.13 9.92 -25.57
C VAL A 233 12.57 8.53 -25.92
N GLY A 234 13.28 7.46 -25.58
CA GLY A 234 12.86 6.09 -25.87
C GLY A 234 13.64 5.38 -27.00
N THR A 235 14.52 6.07 -27.70
CA THR A 235 15.28 5.53 -28.85
C THR A 235 16.53 4.75 -28.46
N GLY A 236 16.97 4.82 -27.20
CA GLY A 236 18.21 4.18 -26.76
C GLY A 236 19.49 4.86 -27.27
N LEU A 237 19.42 6.15 -27.58
CA LEU A 237 20.58 6.89 -28.07
C LEU A 237 21.75 6.78 -27.09
N ASN A 238 22.97 6.49 -27.63
CA ASN A 238 24.21 6.32 -26.86
C ASN A 238 24.28 5.08 -25.95
N THR A 239 23.41 4.10 -26.13
CA THR A 239 23.52 2.79 -25.46
C THR A 239 24.20 1.77 -26.38
N PRO A 240 25.00 0.83 -25.86
CA PRO A 240 25.44 -0.32 -26.62
C PRO A 240 24.26 -1.26 -26.92
N LYS A 241 24.36 -2.01 -28.00
CA LYS A 241 23.30 -2.95 -28.43
C LYS A 241 23.05 -3.99 -27.32
N GLY A 242 21.78 -4.18 -26.95
CA GLY A 242 21.35 -5.14 -25.93
C GLY A 242 21.44 -4.65 -24.48
N TYR A 243 21.84 -3.40 -24.28
CA TYR A 243 21.95 -2.82 -22.95
C TYR A 243 20.63 -2.88 -22.17
N ASP A 244 19.52 -2.54 -22.79
CA ASP A 244 18.20 -2.50 -22.19
C ASP A 244 17.74 -3.85 -21.62
N VAL A 245 18.01 -4.95 -22.35
CA VAL A 245 17.73 -6.33 -21.92
C VAL A 245 18.67 -6.73 -20.79
N LEU A 246 19.98 -6.51 -20.99
CA LEU A 246 21.00 -6.92 -20.02
C LEU A 246 20.88 -6.20 -18.69
N VAL A 247 20.64 -4.89 -18.69
CA VAL A 247 20.51 -4.11 -17.45
C VAL A 247 19.26 -4.50 -16.66
N ALA A 248 18.13 -4.80 -17.33
CA ALA A 248 16.94 -5.31 -16.67
C ALA A 248 17.20 -6.69 -16.05
N GLN A 249 17.92 -7.57 -16.74
CA GLN A 249 18.36 -8.87 -16.19
C GLN A 249 19.25 -8.68 -14.95
N LYS A 250 20.24 -7.75 -14.97
CA LYS A 250 21.08 -7.45 -13.80
C LYS A 250 20.27 -6.91 -12.63
N ILE A 251 19.26 -6.07 -12.87
CA ILE A 251 18.33 -5.60 -11.82
C ILE A 251 17.56 -6.78 -11.23
N ALA A 252 17.05 -7.69 -12.07
CA ALA A 252 16.36 -8.88 -11.60
C ALA A 252 17.27 -9.79 -10.75
N GLU A 253 18.50 -10.03 -11.17
CA GLU A 253 19.51 -10.80 -10.41
C GLU A 253 19.82 -10.16 -9.05
N LEU A 254 20.02 -8.85 -9.00
CA LEU A 254 20.38 -8.13 -7.76
C LEU A 254 19.22 -8.03 -6.77
N THR A 255 17.98 -7.95 -7.25
CA THR A 255 16.79 -7.78 -6.41
C THR A 255 16.10 -9.11 -6.08
N GLY A 256 16.33 -10.16 -6.86
CA GLY A 256 15.57 -11.41 -6.80
C GLY A 256 14.12 -11.26 -7.29
N LEU A 257 13.81 -10.20 -8.03
CA LEU A 257 12.47 -9.87 -8.51
C LEU A 257 12.39 -10.01 -10.05
N PRO A 258 11.21 -10.27 -10.64
CA PRO A 258 11.07 -10.65 -12.04
C PRO A 258 11.07 -9.45 -13.00
N PHE A 259 12.03 -8.57 -12.88
CA PHE A 259 12.16 -7.41 -13.76
C PHE A 259 12.58 -7.80 -15.18
N ILE A 260 11.97 -7.15 -16.16
CA ILE A 260 12.26 -7.28 -17.58
C ILE A 260 12.35 -5.90 -18.22
N THR A 261 12.94 -5.85 -19.42
CA THR A 261 12.92 -4.62 -20.22
C THR A 261 11.50 -4.32 -20.72
N ALA A 262 11.05 -3.06 -20.62
CA ALA A 262 9.74 -2.67 -21.13
C ALA A 262 9.64 -2.91 -22.64
N PRO A 263 8.50 -3.45 -23.11
CA PRO A 263 8.31 -3.76 -24.53
C PRO A 263 8.26 -2.51 -25.41
N ASN A 264 7.91 -1.35 -24.82
CA ASN A 264 7.90 -0.06 -25.50
C ASN A 264 8.51 1.03 -24.61
N LYS A 265 9.68 1.51 -24.99
CA LYS A 265 10.42 2.54 -24.22
C LYS A 265 9.78 3.94 -24.34
N PHE A 266 9.05 4.21 -25.39
CA PHE A 266 8.35 5.51 -25.57
C PHE A 266 7.20 5.64 -24.58
N GLU A 267 6.39 4.61 -24.41
CA GLU A 267 5.35 4.55 -23.39
C GLU A 267 5.96 4.63 -21.99
N ALA A 268 7.00 3.83 -21.72
CA ALA A 268 7.63 3.73 -20.40
C ALA A 268 8.26 5.06 -19.89
N LEU A 269 8.60 5.99 -20.80
CA LEU A 269 9.10 7.32 -20.46
C LEU A 269 7.99 8.38 -20.36
N ALA A 270 7.00 8.32 -21.25
CA ALA A 270 6.00 9.35 -21.45
C ALA A 270 4.70 9.11 -20.66
N ALA A 271 4.45 7.89 -20.25
CA ALA A 271 3.32 7.50 -19.44
C ALA A 271 3.77 6.74 -18.19
N HIS A 272 2.91 6.65 -17.18
CA HIS A 272 3.17 5.87 -15.97
C HIS A 272 1.92 5.05 -15.60
N ASP A 273 1.32 4.42 -16.61
CA ASP A 273 0.09 3.64 -16.48
C ASP A 273 0.26 2.48 -15.50
N ALA A 274 1.43 1.85 -15.43
CA ALA A 274 1.75 0.84 -14.45
C ALA A 274 1.64 1.36 -12.99
N MET A 275 2.12 2.58 -12.73
CA MET A 275 2.00 3.21 -11.41
C MET A 275 0.56 3.62 -11.09
N VAL A 276 -0.19 4.08 -12.10
CA VAL A 276 -1.62 4.40 -11.97
C VAL A 276 -2.43 3.14 -11.67
N GLU A 277 -2.16 2.03 -12.35
CA GLU A 277 -2.80 0.73 -12.10
C GLU A 277 -2.53 0.23 -10.68
N LEU A 278 -1.28 0.29 -10.22
CA LEU A 278 -0.93 -0.09 -8.84
C LEU A 278 -1.62 0.81 -7.81
N SER A 279 -1.67 2.12 -8.06
CA SER A 279 -2.40 3.07 -7.22
C SER A 279 -3.90 2.75 -7.14
N ALA A 280 -4.51 2.42 -8.28
CA ALA A 280 -5.92 2.00 -8.34
C ALA A 280 -6.17 0.70 -7.55
N ALA A 281 -5.23 -0.25 -7.59
CA ALA A 281 -5.29 -1.47 -6.78
C ALA A 281 -5.19 -1.16 -5.28
N TYR A 282 -4.35 -0.21 -4.89
CA TYR A 282 -4.26 0.27 -3.50
C TYR A 282 -5.53 1.01 -3.06
N LYS A 283 -6.10 1.88 -3.89
CA LYS A 283 -7.40 2.51 -3.61
C LYS A 283 -8.50 1.47 -3.41
N ARG A 284 -8.60 0.49 -4.31
CA ARG A 284 -9.57 -0.61 -4.16
C ARG A 284 -9.37 -1.34 -2.84
N THR A 285 -8.13 -1.62 -2.45
CA THR A 285 -7.79 -2.23 -1.16
C THR A 285 -8.26 -1.35 0.01
N ALA A 286 -8.03 -0.04 -0.05
CA ALA A 286 -8.50 0.91 0.95
C ALA A 286 -10.03 0.93 1.08
N VAL A 287 -10.77 0.82 -0.03
CA VAL A 287 -12.25 0.71 0.00
C VAL A 287 -12.68 -0.54 0.76
N SER A 288 -12.03 -1.68 0.53
CA SER A 288 -12.31 -2.93 1.25
C SER A 288 -11.98 -2.83 2.74
N LEU A 289 -10.82 -2.32 3.09
CA LEU A 289 -10.36 -2.15 4.47
C LEU A 289 -11.21 -1.14 5.24
N MET A 290 -11.70 -0.09 4.58
CA MET A 290 -12.64 0.89 5.16
C MET A 290 -13.92 0.21 5.64
N LYS A 291 -14.48 -0.69 4.84
CA LYS A 291 -15.66 -1.47 5.24
C LYS A 291 -15.35 -2.38 6.42
N VAL A 292 -14.27 -3.14 6.37
CA VAL A 292 -13.87 -4.04 7.46
C VAL A 292 -13.71 -3.27 8.78
N ALA A 293 -12.97 -2.15 8.75
CA ALA A 293 -12.76 -1.32 9.93
C ALA A 293 -14.06 -0.72 10.49
N ASN A 294 -14.95 -0.24 9.62
CA ASN A 294 -16.24 0.31 10.05
C ASN A 294 -17.17 -0.75 10.64
N ASP A 295 -17.25 -1.94 10.05
CA ASP A 295 -18.07 -3.03 10.59
C ASP A 295 -17.55 -3.46 11.96
N VAL A 296 -16.25 -3.67 12.12
CA VAL A 296 -15.63 -4.00 13.42
C VAL A 296 -15.93 -2.91 14.47
N ARG A 297 -15.79 -1.63 14.09
CA ARG A 297 -16.10 -0.50 14.97
C ARG A 297 -17.56 -0.46 15.39
N MET A 298 -18.48 -0.71 14.46
CA MET A 298 -19.92 -0.73 14.75
C MET A 298 -20.32 -1.93 15.60
N LEU A 299 -19.85 -3.13 15.25
CA LEU A 299 -20.14 -4.35 16.00
C LEU A 299 -19.62 -4.29 17.44
N SER A 300 -18.54 -3.57 17.69
CA SER A 300 -17.98 -3.37 19.05
C SER A 300 -18.54 -2.16 19.79
N SER A 301 -19.46 -1.41 19.19
CA SER A 301 -19.97 -0.15 19.76
C SER A 301 -20.73 -0.36 21.06
N GLY A 302 -20.58 0.58 22.02
CA GLY A 302 -21.28 0.53 23.29
C GLY A 302 -20.37 0.91 24.45
N PRO A 303 -20.22 0.04 25.46
CA PRO A 303 -20.58 -1.39 25.56
C PRO A 303 -22.04 -1.72 25.85
N ARG A 304 -22.84 -0.75 26.39
CA ARG A 304 -24.24 -1.02 26.79
C ARG A 304 -25.30 -0.36 25.90
N CYS A 305 -24.94 0.72 25.22
CA CYS A 305 -25.86 1.55 24.43
C CYS A 305 -25.59 1.49 22.92
N GLY A 306 -24.81 0.52 22.46
CA GLY A 306 -24.52 0.27 21.05
C GLY A 306 -24.89 -1.14 20.61
N ILE A 307 -24.26 -1.62 19.54
CA ILE A 307 -24.48 -2.98 19.02
C ILE A 307 -23.87 -4.03 19.95
N GLY A 308 -22.57 -3.87 20.29
CA GLY A 308 -21.89 -4.66 21.28
C GLY A 308 -21.81 -6.18 21.03
N GLU A 309 -21.90 -6.63 19.77
CA GLU A 309 -21.87 -8.07 19.43
C GLU A 309 -20.47 -8.67 19.43
N ILE A 310 -19.44 -7.84 19.31
CA ILE A 310 -18.04 -8.25 19.48
C ILE A 310 -17.35 -7.40 20.52
N ILE A 311 -16.30 -7.96 21.11
CA ILE A 311 -15.38 -7.28 22.03
C ILE A 311 -14.04 -7.18 21.33
N ILE A 312 -13.44 -5.99 21.35
CA ILE A 312 -12.10 -5.73 20.83
C ILE A 312 -11.14 -5.41 21.99
N PRO A 313 -9.83 -5.59 21.82
CA PRO A 313 -8.86 -5.26 22.87
C PRO A 313 -8.87 -3.80 23.29
N ASP A 314 -8.69 -3.56 24.59
CA ASP A 314 -8.44 -2.26 25.17
C ASP A 314 -6.96 -1.92 25.03
N ASN A 315 -6.62 -0.95 24.18
CA ASN A 315 -5.21 -0.61 23.92
C ASN A 315 -4.73 0.61 24.73
N GLU A 316 -5.64 1.54 25.05
CA GLU A 316 -5.30 2.81 25.70
C GLU A 316 -6.54 3.48 26.31
N PRO A 317 -6.39 4.36 27.33
CA PRO A 317 -7.49 5.15 27.84
C PRO A 317 -8.10 6.03 26.74
N GLY A 318 -9.44 5.98 26.60
CA GLY A 318 -10.16 6.61 25.48
C GLY A 318 -10.66 8.04 25.77
N SER A 319 -10.50 8.58 26.99
CA SER A 319 -11.03 9.89 27.34
C SER A 319 -10.28 10.53 28.49
N SER A 320 -10.06 11.84 28.40
CA SER A 320 -9.47 12.65 29.47
C SER A 320 -10.47 13.03 30.57
N ILE A 321 -11.80 12.89 30.32
CA ILE A 321 -12.86 13.34 31.26
C ILE A 321 -13.90 12.26 31.56
N MET A 322 -13.90 11.12 30.85
CA MET A 322 -14.81 10.00 31.09
C MET A 322 -14.00 8.78 31.56
N PRO A 323 -13.85 8.56 32.85
CA PRO A 323 -13.06 7.45 33.37
C PRO A 323 -13.58 6.09 32.90
N GLY A 324 -12.68 5.21 32.44
CA GLY A 324 -13.04 3.87 31.97
C GLY A 324 -13.59 3.80 30.55
N LYS A 325 -13.68 4.92 29.80
CA LYS A 325 -14.05 4.89 28.39
C LYS A 325 -12.87 4.41 27.55
N VAL A 326 -13.10 3.41 26.72
CA VAL A 326 -12.14 2.91 25.73
C VAL A 326 -12.71 3.13 24.32
N ASN A 327 -11.87 3.53 23.38
CA ASN A 327 -12.27 3.80 21.99
C ASN A 327 -11.73 2.73 21.05
N PRO A 328 -12.40 2.50 19.90
CA PRO A 328 -11.94 1.57 18.85
C PRO A 328 -10.83 2.20 18.00
N THR A 329 -9.69 2.56 18.63
CA THR A 329 -8.64 3.40 18.02
C THR A 329 -7.96 2.77 16.81
N GLN A 330 -7.81 1.45 16.77
CA GLN A 330 -7.25 0.75 15.63
C GLN A 330 -8.18 0.80 14.38
N PRO A 331 -9.49 0.53 14.48
CA PRO A 331 -10.43 0.83 13.39
C PRO A 331 -10.39 2.29 12.92
N GLU A 332 -10.28 3.25 13.84
CA GLU A 332 -10.20 4.68 13.50
C GLU A 332 -8.92 4.99 12.70
N ALA A 333 -7.77 4.51 13.15
CA ALA A 333 -6.51 4.66 12.44
C ALA A 333 -6.56 4.05 11.03
N LEU A 334 -7.10 2.84 10.90
CA LEU A 334 -7.23 2.17 9.62
C LEU A 334 -8.15 2.95 8.65
N THR A 335 -9.26 3.52 9.14
CA THR A 335 -10.15 4.34 8.29
C THR A 335 -9.47 5.64 7.83
N MET A 336 -8.64 6.28 8.66
CA MET A 336 -7.85 7.45 8.25
C MET A 336 -6.81 7.09 7.19
N VAL A 337 -6.11 5.97 7.34
CA VAL A 337 -5.19 5.45 6.32
C VAL A 337 -5.92 5.21 4.99
N CYS A 338 -7.09 4.58 5.02
CA CYS A 338 -7.88 4.35 3.82
C CYS A 338 -8.26 5.67 3.12
N ALA A 339 -8.67 6.69 3.86
CA ALA A 339 -8.98 8.00 3.31
C ALA A 339 -7.76 8.65 2.65
N GLN A 340 -6.57 8.57 3.29
CA GLN A 340 -5.33 9.09 2.71
C GLN A 340 -4.96 8.39 1.41
N VAL A 341 -5.05 7.05 1.36
CA VAL A 341 -4.77 6.26 0.14
C VAL A 341 -5.71 6.64 -1.01
N MET A 342 -7.00 6.85 -0.72
CA MET A 342 -7.96 7.31 -1.74
C MET A 342 -7.60 8.70 -2.28
N GLY A 343 -7.15 9.63 -1.41
CA GLY A 343 -6.67 10.95 -1.82
C GLY A 343 -5.39 10.89 -2.66
N ASN A 344 -4.45 10.02 -2.29
CA ASN A 344 -3.22 9.81 -3.04
C ASN A 344 -3.49 9.31 -4.47
N ASP A 345 -4.47 8.42 -4.65
CA ASP A 345 -4.85 7.89 -5.96
C ASP A 345 -5.35 8.98 -6.90
N VAL A 346 -6.08 9.96 -6.39
CA VAL A 346 -6.50 11.14 -7.18
C VAL A 346 -5.27 11.90 -7.70
N THR A 347 -4.28 12.12 -6.85
CA THR A 347 -3.03 12.80 -7.23
C THR A 347 -2.26 11.99 -8.29
N VAL A 348 -2.18 10.68 -8.12
CA VAL A 348 -1.50 9.78 -9.08
C VAL A 348 -2.21 9.78 -10.43
N GLY A 349 -3.55 9.72 -10.46
CA GLY A 349 -4.34 9.78 -11.68
C GLY A 349 -4.14 11.10 -12.45
N ILE A 350 -4.15 12.23 -11.75
CA ILE A 350 -3.85 13.55 -12.34
C ILE A 350 -2.42 13.57 -12.90
N GLY A 351 -1.43 13.10 -12.12
CA GLY A 351 -0.05 13.03 -12.54
C GLY A 351 0.15 12.14 -13.78
N GLY A 352 -0.48 10.97 -13.80
CA GLY A 352 -0.43 10.03 -14.93
C GLY A 352 -1.01 10.62 -16.22
N SER A 353 -2.11 11.40 -16.11
CA SER A 353 -2.77 12.04 -17.26
C SER A 353 -1.99 13.22 -17.87
N ASN A 354 -0.87 13.63 -17.29
CA ASN A 354 -0.08 14.78 -17.72
C ASN A 354 1.25 14.41 -18.42
N GLY A 355 1.33 13.26 -19.08
CA GLY A 355 2.39 12.96 -20.03
C GLY A 355 2.22 13.75 -21.33
N HIS A 356 3.27 14.44 -21.77
CA HIS A 356 3.24 15.20 -23.01
C HIS A 356 4.38 14.75 -23.90
N PHE A 357 4.07 14.39 -25.16
CA PHE A 357 5.03 13.88 -26.13
C PHE A 357 5.84 12.71 -25.53
N GLU A 358 7.16 12.84 -25.39
CA GLU A 358 8.05 11.74 -25.03
C GLU A 358 8.39 11.68 -23.53
N LEU A 359 7.77 12.53 -22.68
CA LEU A 359 8.07 12.53 -21.24
C LEU A 359 6.89 12.98 -20.37
N ASN A 360 6.58 12.18 -19.36
CA ASN A 360 5.79 12.61 -18.21
C ASN A 360 6.71 13.31 -17.19
N VAL A 361 6.30 14.49 -16.73
CA VAL A 361 7.07 15.30 -15.76
C VAL A 361 6.37 15.45 -14.40
N PHE A 362 5.62 14.43 -13.99
CA PHE A 362 5.00 14.30 -12.67
C PHE A 362 5.57 13.14 -11.85
N LYS A 363 6.70 12.58 -12.28
CA LYS A 363 7.27 11.36 -11.71
C LYS A 363 7.48 11.42 -10.18
N PRO A 364 8.08 12.47 -9.59
CA PRO A 364 8.32 12.49 -8.16
C PRO A 364 7.04 12.44 -7.31
N VAL A 365 5.99 13.16 -7.69
CA VAL A 365 4.73 13.15 -6.96
C VAL A 365 3.96 11.84 -7.13
N ILE A 366 4.01 11.22 -8.32
CA ILE A 366 3.46 9.88 -8.55
C ILE A 366 4.13 8.86 -7.64
N ALA A 367 5.47 8.82 -7.66
CA ALA A 367 6.26 7.91 -6.84
C ALA A 367 5.96 8.05 -5.35
N ALA A 368 5.98 9.27 -4.83
CA ALA A 368 5.75 9.55 -3.42
C ALA A 368 4.37 9.08 -2.96
N ASN A 369 3.31 9.34 -3.74
CA ASN A 369 1.95 8.96 -3.37
C ASN A 369 1.71 7.45 -3.46
N VAL A 370 2.27 6.76 -4.47
CA VAL A 370 2.15 5.30 -4.59
C VAL A 370 2.90 4.61 -3.45
N LEU A 371 4.14 5.01 -3.17
CA LEU A 371 4.94 4.45 -2.09
C LEU A 371 4.34 4.73 -0.72
N GLN A 372 3.84 5.94 -0.46
CA GLN A 372 3.13 6.24 0.77
C GLN A 372 1.91 5.32 0.94
N SER A 373 1.12 5.13 -0.11
CA SER A 373 -0.08 4.29 -0.07
C SER A 373 0.24 2.83 0.25
N GLY A 374 1.23 2.25 -0.43
CA GLY A 374 1.67 0.88 -0.19
C GLY A 374 2.18 0.67 1.24
N ARG A 375 3.02 1.59 1.73
CA ARG A 375 3.55 1.58 3.11
C ARG A 375 2.41 1.65 4.13
N LEU A 376 1.54 2.64 4.01
CA LEU A 376 0.44 2.85 4.95
C LEU A 376 -0.51 1.65 5.02
N ILE A 377 -0.86 1.04 3.89
CA ILE A 377 -1.70 -0.18 3.86
C ILE A 377 -1.02 -1.31 4.62
N GLY A 378 0.24 -1.60 4.31
CA GLY A 378 0.99 -2.68 4.96
C GLY A 378 1.08 -2.50 6.46
N ASP A 379 1.58 -1.33 6.90
CA ASP A 379 1.78 -1.02 8.31
C ASP A 379 0.45 -0.99 9.09
N ALA A 380 -0.62 -0.40 8.52
CA ALA A 380 -1.93 -0.34 9.15
C ALA A 380 -2.58 -1.73 9.28
N CYS A 381 -2.41 -2.62 8.27
CA CYS A 381 -2.89 -3.99 8.37
C CYS A 381 -2.18 -4.77 9.48
N VAL A 382 -0.87 -4.61 9.64
CA VAL A 382 -0.12 -5.24 10.74
C VAL A 382 -0.58 -4.68 12.07
N SER A 383 -0.69 -3.36 12.22
CA SER A 383 -1.13 -2.72 13.45
C SER A 383 -2.55 -3.14 13.84
N PHE A 384 -3.48 -3.10 12.90
CA PHE A 384 -4.87 -3.53 13.12
C PHE A 384 -4.95 -5.02 13.44
N ASN A 385 -4.15 -5.87 12.79
CA ASN A 385 -4.05 -7.28 13.13
C ASN A 385 -3.65 -7.49 14.58
N ASP A 386 -2.48 -6.96 14.98
CA ASP A 386 -1.83 -7.28 16.25
C ASP A 386 -2.54 -6.64 17.46
N LYS A 387 -3.22 -5.50 17.23
CA LYS A 387 -3.84 -4.70 18.29
C LYS A 387 -5.37 -4.73 18.28
N CYS A 388 -5.99 -5.36 17.30
CA CYS A 388 -7.44 -5.46 17.21
C CYS A 388 -7.89 -6.86 16.78
N ALA A 389 -7.61 -7.28 15.53
CA ALA A 389 -8.21 -8.45 14.93
C ALA A 389 -7.91 -9.76 15.67
N GLU A 390 -6.69 -9.98 16.13
CA GLU A 390 -6.32 -11.18 16.91
C GLU A 390 -7.14 -11.31 18.19
N GLY A 391 -7.42 -10.19 18.86
CA GLY A 391 -8.14 -10.15 20.13
C GLY A 391 -9.66 -10.02 20.03
N ILE A 392 -10.24 -10.07 18.84
CA ILE A 392 -11.71 -10.03 18.69
C ILE A 392 -12.35 -11.27 19.34
N LEU A 393 -13.31 -11.03 20.23
CA LEU A 393 -14.12 -12.07 20.87
C LEU A 393 -15.61 -11.83 20.59
N PRO A 394 -16.45 -12.89 20.51
CA PRO A 394 -17.90 -12.73 20.41
C PRO A 394 -18.49 -12.36 21.77
N ASN A 395 -19.40 -11.41 21.80
CA ASN A 395 -20.23 -11.10 22.99
C ASN A 395 -21.52 -11.92 22.94
N LEU A 396 -21.42 -13.17 23.33
CA LEU A 396 -22.53 -14.13 23.23
C LEU A 396 -23.83 -13.67 23.89
N PRO A 397 -23.83 -13.02 25.06
CA PRO A 397 -25.07 -12.50 25.67
C PRO A 397 -25.79 -11.48 24.78
N GLU A 398 -25.07 -10.51 24.22
CA GLU A 398 -25.69 -9.48 23.38
C GLU A 398 -26.10 -10.05 22.01
N ILE A 399 -25.30 -10.96 21.43
CA ILE A 399 -25.67 -11.67 20.20
C ILE A 399 -27.01 -12.43 20.40
N LYS A 400 -27.11 -13.19 21.49
CA LYS A 400 -28.32 -13.93 21.81
C LYS A 400 -29.51 -12.99 22.01
N LYS A 401 -29.36 -11.95 22.79
CA LYS A 401 -30.42 -10.95 23.06
C LYS A 401 -30.92 -10.30 21.76
N HIS A 402 -30.04 -9.92 20.84
CA HIS A 402 -30.42 -9.35 19.55
C HIS A 402 -31.15 -10.36 18.68
N LEU A 403 -30.66 -11.59 18.63
CA LEU A 403 -31.26 -12.67 17.82
C LEU A 403 -32.68 -12.99 18.30
N GLU A 404 -32.87 -13.17 19.61
CA GLU A 404 -34.19 -13.48 20.20
C GLU A 404 -35.19 -12.33 20.01
N ASN A 405 -34.74 -11.09 19.93
CA ASN A 405 -35.61 -9.93 19.71
C ASN A 405 -35.90 -9.65 18.22
N SER A 406 -35.19 -10.31 17.29
CA SER A 406 -35.34 -10.05 15.86
C SER A 406 -36.70 -10.51 15.34
N LEU A 407 -37.47 -9.55 14.80
CA LEU A 407 -38.74 -9.87 14.14
C LEU A 407 -38.55 -10.60 12.79
N MET A 408 -37.34 -10.59 12.24
CA MET A 408 -37.05 -11.19 10.94
C MET A 408 -36.93 -12.72 11.00
N LEU A 409 -36.91 -13.31 12.21
CA LEU A 409 -37.07 -14.75 12.41
C LEU A 409 -38.40 -15.27 11.86
N VAL A 410 -39.41 -14.40 11.74
CA VAL A 410 -40.71 -14.71 11.13
C VAL A 410 -40.59 -15.25 9.70
N THR A 411 -39.49 -14.98 9.02
CA THR A 411 -39.20 -15.44 7.65
C THR A 411 -39.20 -16.98 7.57
N ALA A 412 -38.81 -17.68 8.63
CA ALA A 412 -38.86 -19.13 8.73
C ALA A 412 -40.27 -19.66 8.62
N LEU A 413 -41.30 -18.86 8.95
CA LEU A 413 -42.70 -19.26 8.88
C LEU A 413 -43.33 -19.17 7.48
N ASN A 414 -42.66 -18.48 6.52
CA ASN A 414 -43.19 -18.28 5.16
C ASN A 414 -43.61 -19.60 4.46
N PRO A 415 -42.84 -20.70 4.54
CA PRO A 415 -43.23 -21.98 3.93
C PRO A 415 -44.45 -22.62 4.59
N HIS A 416 -44.74 -22.30 5.86
CA HIS A 416 -45.77 -22.96 6.67
C HIS A 416 -47.11 -22.20 6.70
N VAL A 417 -47.04 -20.87 6.87
CA VAL A 417 -48.27 -20.05 7.03
C VAL A 417 -48.48 -19.05 5.88
N GLY A 418 -47.53 -18.94 4.95
CA GLY A 418 -47.54 -17.99 3.84
C GLY A 418 -47.06 -16.58 4.25
N TYR A 419 -46.57 -15.81 3.28
CA TYR A 419 -45.96 -14.49 3.48
C TYR A 419 -46.87 -13.48 4.18
N GLU A 420 -48.16 -13.42 3.79
CA GLU A 420 -49.12 -12.47 4.37
C GLU A 420 -49.40 -12.74 5.87
N ASN A 421 -49.50 -14.01 6.26
CA ASN A 421 -49.71 -14.36 7.66
C ASN A 421 -48.45 -14.15 8.49
N ALA A 422 -47.27 -14.46 7.95
CA ALA A 422 -46.01 -14.13 8.57
C ALA A 422 -45.88 -12.62 8.79
N ALA A 423 -46.25 -11.79 7.82
CA ALA A 423 -46.31 -10.35 7.96
C ALA A 423 -47.28 -9.85 9.04
N LYS A 424 -48.46 -10.51 9.20
CA LYS A 424 -49.39 -10.19 10.28
C LYS A 424 -48.78 -10.49 11.66
N ILE A 425 -48.08 -11.62 11.78
CA ILE A 425 -47.39 -12.00 13.02
C ILE A 425 -46.35 -10.95 13.38
N ALA A 426 -45.46 -10.58 12.47
CA ALA A 426 -44.42 -9.59 12.71
C ALA A 426 -44.98 -8.21 13.08
N LYS A 427 -45.99 -7.74 12.34
CA LYS A 427 -46.68 -6.46 12.62
C LYS A 427 -47.33 -6.42 13.99
N LYS A 428 -48.02 -7.51 14.38
CA LYS A 428 -48.66 -7.64 15.71
C LYS A 428 -47.58 -7.65 16.80
N ALA A 429 -46.53 -8.46 16.65
CA ALA A 429 -45.42 -8.55 17.58
C ALA A 429 -44.79 -7.17 17.83
N HIS A 430 -44.49 -6.44 16.75
CA HIS A 430 -43.93 -5.10 16.83
C HIS A 430 -44.86 -4.09 17.50
N LYS A 431 -46.13 -4.03 17.06
CA LYS A 431 -47.11 -3.06 17.55
C LYS A 431 -47.41 -3.22 19.03
N GLU A 432 -47.44 -4.46 19.50
CA GLU A 432 -47.82 -4.81 20.87
C GLU A 432 -46.64 -5.11 21.78
N ASN A 433 -45.42 -4.93 21.26
CA ASN A 433 -44.15 -5.24 21.96
C ASN A 433 -44.14 -6.66 22.57
N LYS A 434 -44.51 -7.64 21.73
CA LYS A 434 -44.57 -9.06 22.08
C LYS A 434 -43.57 -9.87 21.29
N THR A 435 -43.29 -11.09 21.74
CA THR A 435 -42.53 -12.06 20.95
C THR A 435 -43.30 -12.52 19.72
N LEU A 436 -42.58 -12.91 18.67
CA LEU A 436 -43.20 -13.53 17.47
C LEU A 436 -44.04 -14.74 17.85
N ARG A 437 -43.57 -15.57 18.78
CA ARG A 437 -44.29 -16.76 19.31
C ARG A 437 -45.62 -16.39 19.90
N ALA A 438 -45.67 -15.43 20.82
CA ALA A 438 -46.89 -14.99 21.43
C ALA A 438 -47.90 -14.43 20.41
N ALA A 439 -47.40 -13.57 19.49
CA ALA A 439 -48.23 -12.96 18.45
C ALA A 439 -48.82 -14.01 17.49
N ALA A 440 -48.05 -15.04 17.12
CA ALA A 440 -48.50 -16.11 16.23
C ALA A 440 -49.61 -16.98 16.85
N VAL A 441 -49.45 -17.35 18.12
CA VAL A 441 -50.41 -18.12 18.87
C VAL A 441 -51.72 -17.32 19.09
N GLU A 442 -51.63 -16.05 19.49
CA GLU A 442 -52.77 -15.17 19.67
C GLU A 442 -53.55 -14.92 18.37
N LEU A 443 -52.92 -14.94 17.21
CA LEU A 443 -53.58 -14.87 15.91
C LEU A 443 -54.22 -16.18 15.50
N GLY A 444 -54.00 -17.27 16.23
CA GLY A 444 -54.53 -18.61 15.90
C GLY A 444 -53.93 -19.19 14.61
N LEU A 445 -52.77 -18.73 14.19
CA LEU A 445 -52.13 -19.15 12.94
C LEU A 445 -51.26 -20.40 13.09
N LEU A 446 -50.80 -20.68 14.32
CA LEU A 446 -50.01 -21.87 14.67
C LEU A 446 -50.00 -22.07 16.20
N THR A 447 -49.58 -23.25 16.66
CA THR A 447 -49.35 -23.52 18.08
C THR A 447 -47.97 -23.11 18.53
N GLY A 448 -47.74 -23.04 19.84
CA GLY A 448 -46.42 -22.76 20.40
C GLY A 448 -45.36 -23.80 20.01
N GLU A 449 -45.76 -25.09 20.01
CA GLU A 449 -44.90 -26.20 19.61
C GLU A 449 -44.51 -26.09 18.12
N GLN A 450 -45.46 -25.75 17.24
CA GLN A 450 -45.17 -25.52 15.83
C GLN A 450 -44.23 -24.34 15.62
N PHE A 451 -44.38 -23.25 16.40
CA PHE A 451 -43.47 -22.14 16.35
C PHE A 451 -42.02 -22.58 16.71
N ASP A 452 -41.87 -23.28 17.81
CA ASP A 452 -40.58 -23.72 18.35
C ASP A 452 -39.91 -24.76 17.42
N GLU A 453 -40.70 -25.58 16.69
CA GLU A 453 -40.22 -26.52 15.67
C GLU A 453 -39.75 -25.81 14.39
N TRP A 454 -40.47 -24.77 13.93
CA TRP A 454 -40.25 -24.17 12.60
C TRP A 454 -39.32 -22.96 12.64
N VAL A 455 -39.25 -22.25 13.78
CA VAL A 455 -38.39 -21.06 13.91
C VAL A 455 -37.12 -21.43 14.65
N ARG A 456 -36.19 -21.96 13.90
CA ARG A 456 -34.86 -22.36 14.39
C ARG A 456 -33.80 -21.52 13.66
N PRO A 457 -33.21 -20.52 14.32
CA PRO A 457 -32.23 -19.63 13.68
C PRO A 457 -31.04 -20.36 13.04
N GLU A 458 -30.66 -21.51 13.63
CA GLU A 458 -29.56 -22.35 13.12
C GLU A 458 -29.87 -22.93 11.73
N ASP A 459 -31.13 -23.18 11.43
CA ASP A 459 -31.53 -23.72 10.14
C ASP A 459 -31.77 -22.63 9.08
N MET A 460 -31.69 -21.35 9.48
CA MET A 460 -31.87 -20.18 8.59
C MET A 460 -30.59 -19.65 7.96
N VAL A 461 -29.42 -20.14 8.37
CA VAL A 461 -28.12 -19.60 7.94
C VAL A 461 -27.56 -20.20 6.63
N GLY A 462 -28.33 -21.10 6.02
CA GLY A 462 -27.91 -21.83 4.82
C GLY A 462 -26.79 -22.82 5.08
N SER A 463 -26.42 -23.58 4.05
CA SER A 463 -25.24 -24.43 4.08
C SER A 463 -24.06 -23.68 3.46
N LEU A 464 -23.04 -23.36 4.24
CA LEU A 464 -21.74 -23.03 3.68
C LEU A 464 -21.18 -24.29 3.03
N LYS A 465 -20.98 -24.25 1.72
CA LYS A 465 -20.22 -25.28 1.00
C LYS A 465 -18.77 -24.88 0.95
#